data_9c7cfda69c20e7670df6a8087ccfed0e
#
_entry.id   9c7cfda69c20e7670df6a8087ccfed0e
#
_cell.length_a   1.000
_cell.length_b   1.000
_cell.length_c   1.000
_cell.angle_alpha   90.00
_cell.angle_beta   90.00
_cell.angle_gamma   90.00
#
_symmetry.space_group_name_H-M   'P 1'
#
loop_
_entity.id
_entity.type
_entity.pdbx_description
1 polymer ?
#
loop_
_entity_poly.entity_id
_entity_poly.type
_entity_poly.pdbx_seq_one_letter_code
_entity_poly.pdbx_strand_id
1 'polypeptide(L)'
;MEIQQAIEIRRSIRAYGDRPVEREKLEAVLRAGNQAPIFGRLHMSVFAGPEQLQAVDAAAVAGMARSGVPFLENLAAQEGYHPLYGAAALVVLSAPGGLDEKGFNMANVSCAAENMLLAAAGLGLGSCFLMGPMAAFSDPALRARLELPEGYEPLVGVALGLSLIHI
;
A
#
# COMPACT_ATOMS: atom_id res chain seq x y z
N MET A 1 13.55 -18.52 3.49
CA MET A 1 12.26 -19.08 3.95
C MET A 1 11.60 -19.78 2.78
N GLU A 2 11.02 -20.95 3.01
CA GLU A 2 10.25 -21.67 1.99
C GLU A 2 8.93 -20.95 1.70
N ILE A 3 8.44 -21.05 0.46
CA ILE A 3 7.23 -20.30 0.03
C ILE A 3 5.98 -20.69 0.83
N GLN A 4 5.82 -21.96 1.15
CA GLN A 4 4.69 -22.44 1.96
C GLN A 4 4.66 -21.77 3.33
N GLN A 5 5.83 -21.67 3.96
CA GLN A 5 5.96 -20.97 5.24
C GLN A 5 5.62 -19.48 5.12
N ALA A 6 6.05 -18.80 4.06
CA ALA A 6 5.70 -17.40 3.85
C ALA A 6 4.18 -17.21 3.72
N ILE A 7 3.50 -18.09 3.00
CA ILE A 7 2.04 -18.08 2.86
C ILE A 7 1.36 -18.29 4.23
N GLU A 8 1.85 -19.24 5.01
CA GLU A 8 1.26 -19.58 6.33
C GLU A 8 1.41 -18.47 7.36
N ILE A 9 2.55 -17.79 7.39
CA ILE A 9 2.83 -16.75 8.40
C ILE A 9 2.35 -15.35 8.00
N ARG A 10 2.19 -15.08 6.69
CA ARG A 10 1.74 -13.75 6.23
C ARG A 10 0.42 -13.36 6.90
N ARG A 11 0.39 -12.19 7.49
CA ARG A 11 -0.80 -11.59 8.12
C ARG A 11 -0.90 -10.12 7.74
N SER A 12 -2.11 -9.57 7.80
CA SER A 12 -2.34 -8.13 7.70
C SER A 12 -1.91 -7.44 8.99
N ILE A 13 -0.69 -6.93 9.01
CA ILE A 13 -0.11 -6.24 10.17
C ILE A 13 -0.63 -4.81 10.22
N ARG A 14 -1.13 -4.40 11.39
CA ARG A 14 -1.71 -3.08 11.65
C ARG A 14 -1.11 -2.41 12.90
N ALA A 15 0.12 -2.78 13.23
CA ALA A 15 0.92 -2.15 14.27
C ALA A 15 2.39 -2.34 13.93
N TYR A 16 3.09 -1.24 13.69
CA TYR A 16 4.47 -1.25 13.23
C TYR A 16 5.38 -0.50 14.20
N GLY A 17 6.64 -0.95 14.27
CA GLY A 17 7.70 -0.22 14.95
C GLY A 17 8.21 0.95 14.11
N ASP A 18 8.87 1.86 14.78
CA ASP A 18 9.38 3.14 14.25
C ASP A 18 10.64 3.03 13.39
N ARG A 19 11.28 1.85 13.35
CA ARG A 19 12.48 1.64 12.55
C ARG A 19 12.15 1.63 11.05
N PRO A 20 12.95 2.33 10.22
CA PRO A 20 12.75 2.33 8.78
C PRO A 20 12.95 0.93 8.18
N VAL A 21 12.28 0.67 7.07
CA VAL A 21 12.54 -0.52 6.26
C VAL A 21 13.90 -0.39 5.58
N GLU A 22 14.74 -1.40 5.71
CA GLU A 22 16.04 -1.46 5.05
C GLU A 22 15.87 -1.39 3.53
N ARG A 23 16.72 -0.60 2.87
CA ARG A 23 16.62 -0.36 1.41
C ARG A 23 16.62 -1.64 0.60
N GLU A 24 17.50 -2.58 0.92
CA GLU A 24 17.63 -3.86 0.22
C GLU A 24 16.35 -4.70 0.33
N LYS A 25 15.69 -4.67 1.48
CA LYS A 25 14.42 -5.37 1.69
C LYS A 25 13.29 -4.71 0.91
N LEU A 26 13.23 -3.38 0.92
CA LEU A 26 12.24 -2.64 0.14
C LEU A 26 12.39 -2.91 -1.35
N GLU A 27 13.60 -2.86 -1.88
CA GLU A 27 13.89 -3.17 -3.28
C GLU A 27 13.54 -4.62 -3.63
N ALA A 28 13.76 -5.58 -2.71
CA ALA A 28 13.38 -6.98 -2.92
C ALA A 28 11.85 -7.14 -3.00
N VAL A 29 11.10 -6.44 -2.15
CA VAL A 29 9.63 -6.40 -2.19
C VAL A 29 9.13 -5.80 -3.51
N LEU A 30 9.71 -4.69 -3.97
CA LEU A 30 9.35 -4.08 -5.25
C LEU A 30 9.62 -5.02 -6.43
N ARG A 31 10.79 -5.70 -6.43
CA ARG A 31 11.10 -6.71 -7.46
C ARG A 31 10.09 -7.85 -7.47
N ALA A 32 9.64 -8.32 -6.31
CA ALA A 32 8.63 -9.38 -6.22
C ALA A 32 7.30 -8.93 -6.84
N GLY A 33 6.85 -7.70 -6.56
CA GLY A 33 5.66 -7.14 -7.20
C GLY A 33 5.79 -7.06 -8.72
N ASN A 34 6.98 -6.70 -9.21
CA ASN A 34 7.23 -6.57 -10.65
C ASN A 34 7.31 -7.93 -11.40
N GLN A 35 7.37 -9.05 -10.66
CA GLN A 35 7.34 -10.41 -11.23
C GLN A 35 5.91 -11.00 -11.26
N ALA A 36 4.90 -10.23 -10.87
CA ALA A 36 3.52 -10.71 -10.91
C ALA A 36 3.06 -10.99 -12.36
N PRO A 37 2.21 -12.01 -12.56
CA PRO A 37 1.63 -12.30 -13.87
C PRO A 37 0.53 -11.26 -14.18
N ILE A 38 0.92 -10.16 -14.77
CA ILE A 38 0.02 -9.05 -15.09
C ILE A 38 -0.17 -8.90 -16.61
N PHE A 39 -1.33 -8.37 -16.99
CA PHE A 39 -1.58 -7.91 -18.34
C PHE A 39 -1.43 -6.39 -18.40
N GLY A 40 -0.47 -5.91 -19.19
CA GLY A 40 -0.16 -4.48 -19.30
C GLY A 40 0.99 -4.06 -18.40
N ARG A 41 0.87 -2.88 -17.80
CA ARG A 41 1.92 -2.26 -16.97
C ARG A 41 1.35 -1.73 -15.67
N LEU A 42 2.16 -1.80 -14.62
CA LEU A 42 1.92 -1.14 -13.34
C LEU A 42 2.94 -0.01 -13.14
N HIS A 43 2.55 0.95 -12.33
CA HIS A 43 3.44 1.95 -11.77
C HIS A 43 3.48 1.77 -10.25
N MET A 44 4.66 1.86 -9.65
CA MET A 44 4.86 1.75 -8.21
C MET A 44 5.52 3.02 -7.70
N SER A 45 4.83 3.73 -6.80
CA SER A 45 5.37 4.89 -6.11
C SER A 45 5.65 4.53 -4.65
N VAL A 46 6.78 4.98 -4.12
CA VAL A 46 7.19 4.66 -2.75
C VAL A 46 7.18 5.92 -1.89
N PHE A 47 6.49 5.84 -0.75
CA PHE A 47 6.57 6.82 0.33
C PHE A 47 7.31 6.19 1.50
N ALA A 48 8.36 6.85 1.95
CA ALA A 48 9.16 6.43 3.09
C ALA A 48 9.63 7.65 3.87
N GLY A 49 9.84 7.46 5.16
CA GLY A 49 10.18 8.56 6.07
C GLY A 49 8.96 9.17 6.76
N PRO A 50 9.14 9.59 8.01
CA PRO A 50 8.03 9.97 8.90
C PRO A 50 7.17 11.11 8.34
N GLU A 51 7.80 12.16 7.82
CA GLU A 51 7.12 13.35 7.30
C GLU A 51 6.20 13.01 6.12
N GLN A 52 6.70 12.20 5.18
CA GLN A 52 5.93 11.81 4.00
C GLN A 52 4.73 10.94 4.37
N LEU A 53 4.95 9.96 5.25
CA LEU A 53 3.92 9.04 5.69
C LEU A 53 2.85 9.74 6.53
N GLN A 54 3.23 10.67 7.40
CA GLN A 54 2.28 11.50 8.15
C GLN A 54 1.41 12.35 7.23
N ALA A 55 2.00 12.94 6.18
CA ALA A 55 1.23 13.73 5.20
C ALA A 55 0.22 12.86 4.46
N VAL A 56 0.61 11.66 4.03
CA VAL A 56 -0.31 10.69 3.38
C VAL A 56 -1.39 10.24 4.35
N ASP A 57 -1.04 9.92 5.60
CA ASP A 57 -1.97 9.44 6.62
C ASP A 57 -3.05 10.49 6.93
N ALA A 58 -2.65 11.73 7.17
CA ALA A 58 -3.57 12.84 7.43
C ALA A 58 -4.49 13.14 6.23
N ALA A 59 -3.94 13.16 5.02
CA ALA A 59 -4.71 13.37 3.82
C ALA A 59 -5.67 12.21 3.51
N ALA A 60 -5.27 10.97 3.86
CA ALA A 60 -6.14 9.80 3.74
C ALA A 60 -7.37 9.92 4.64
N VAL A 61 -7.19 10.29 5.92
CA VAL A 61 -8.32 10.54 6.84
C VAL A 61 -9.24 11.62 6.26
N ALA A 62 -8.68 12.74 5.81
CA ALA A 62 -9.44 13.83 5.22
C ALA A 62 -10.18 13.42 3.93
N GLY A 63 -9.56 12.61 3.08
CA GLY A 63 -10.16 12.08 1.86
C GLY A 63 -11.26 11.05 2.16
N MET A 64 -11.02 10.14 3.09
CA MET A 64 -12.00 9.14 3.54
C MET A 64 -13.26 9.79 4.14
N ALA A 65 -13.08 10.86 4.94
CA ALA A 65 -14.19 11.61 5.54
C ALA A 65 -15.09 12.30 4.51
N ARG A 66 -14.63 12.47 3.28
CA ARG A 66 -15.38 13.10 2.17
C ARG A 66 -15.65 12.14 1.01
N SER A 67 -15.49 10.85 1.23
CA SER A 67 -15.55 9.86 0.15
C SER A 67 -16.96 9.57 -0.37
N GLY A 68 -17.99 9.90 0.40
CA GLY A 68 -19.37 9.46 0.13
C GLY A 68 -19.59 7.97 0.40
N VAL A 69 -18.60 7.27 0.96
CA VAL A 69 -18.67 5.85 1.32
C VAL A 69 -18.83 5.73 2.83
N PRO A 70 -20.03 5.36 3.35
CA PRO A 70 -20.31 5.37 4.79
C PRO A 70 -19.29 4.59 5.65
N PHE A 71 -18.80 3.47 5.14
CA PHE A 71 -17.78 2.68 5.83
C PHE A 71 -16.46 3.46 6.02
N LEU A 72 -15.99 4.17 4.98
CA LEU A 72 -14.76 4.97 5.05
C LEU A 72 -14.93 6.20 5.94
N GLU A 73 -16.09 6.86 5.83
CA GLU A 73 -16.43 8.03 6.67
C GLU A 73 -16.48 7.65 8.15
N ASN A 74 -17.08 6.50 8.47
CA ASN A 74 -17.13 5.99 9.85
C ASN A 74 -15.74 5.64 10.39
N LEU A 75 -14.84 5.09 9.55
CA LEU A 75 -13.46 4.85 9.96
C LEU A 75 -12.72 6.17 10.23
N ALA A 76 -12.85 7.13 9.33
CA ALA A 76 -12.20 8.44 9.45
C ALA A 76 -12.70 9.24 10.67
N ALA A 77 -13.92 8.98 11.15
CA ALA A 77 -14.49 9.63 12.33
C ALA A 77 -13.99 9.03 13.66
N GLN A 78 -13.28 7.91 13.64
CA GLN A 78 -12.74 7.29 14.85
C GLN A 78 -11.55 8.10 15.38
N GLU A 79 -11.59 8.43 16.65
CA GLU A 79 -10.48 9.12 17.32
C GLU A 79 -9.20 8.27 17.26
N GLY A 80 -8.10 8.88 16.83
CA GLY A 80 -6.81 8.20 16.73
C GLY A 80 -6.71 7.19 15.59
N TYR A 81 -7.62 7.20 14.62
CA TYR A 81 -7.52 6.33 13.46
C TYR A 81 -6.42 6.79 12.51
N HIS A 82 -5.49 5.89 12.22
CA HIS A 82 -4.37 6.08 11.31
C HIS A 82 -4.43 5.05 10.19
N PRO A 83 -4.83 5.44 8.97
CA PRO A 83 -4.99 4.51 7.83
C PRO A 83 -3.74 3.70 7.47
N LEU A 84 -2.54 4.23 7.77
CA LEU A 84 -1.26 3.54 7.55
C LEU A 84 -0.79 2.73 8.76
N TYR A 85 -1.49 2.80 9.91
CA TYR A 85 -1.17 2.03 11.13
C TYR A 85 0.27 2.22 11.65
N GLY A 86 0.90 3.36 11.35
CA GLY A 86 2.30 3.63 11.73
C GLY A 86 3.33 2.88 10.87
N ALA A 87 2.97 2.46 9.67
CA ALA A 87 3.90 1.81 8.75
C ALA A 87 5.14 2.67 8.46
N ALA A 88 6.29 2.03 8.25
CA ALA A 88 7.56 2.68 7.94
C ALA A 88 7.77 2.94 6.43
N ALA A 89 6.98 2.29 5.58
CA ALA A 89 6.91 2.57 4.15
C ALA A 89 5.52 2.23 3.60
N LEU A 90 5.13 2.95 2.54
CA LEU A 90 3.94 2.67 1.74
C LEU A 90 4.37 2.57 0.27
N VAL A 91 4.01 1.46 -0.37
CA VAL A 91 4.11 1.34 -1.83
C VAL A 91 2.72 1.48 -2.41
N VAL A 92 2.54 2.45 -3.30
CA VAL A 92 1.29 2.68 -4.03
C VAL A 92 1.39 2.02 -5.40
N LEU A 93 0.46 1.13 -5.68
CA LEU A 93 0.32 0.45 -6.96
C LEU A 93 -0.74 1.16 -7.79
N SER A 94 -0.34 1.60 -8.97
CA SER A 94 -1.19 2.37 -9.90
C SER A 94 -1.23 1.68 -11.25
N ALA A 95 -2.34 1.81 -11.94
CA ALA A 95 -2.56 1.25 -13.27
C ALA A 95 -3.36 2.24 -14.13
N PRO A 96 -3.45 2.03 -15.47
CA PRO A 96 -4.24 2.89 -16.32
C PRO A 96 -5.67 3.04 -15.81
N GLY A 97 -6.15 4.29 -15.68
CA GLY A 97 -7.54 4.60 -15.41
C GLY A 97 -8.41 4.41 -16.66
N GLY A 98 -9.72 4.55 -16.49
CA GLY A 98 -10.68 4.44 -17.57
C GLY A 98 -11.53 3.17 -17.48
N LEU A 99 -12.14 2.80 -18.60
CA LEU A 99 -13.09 1.67 -18.67
C LEU A 99 -12.40 0.32 -18.44
N ASP A 100 -12.15 0.01 -17.17
CA ASP A 100 -11.78 -1.33 -16.75
C ASP A 100 -13.05 -2.18 -16.55
N GLU A 101 -13.77 -2.41 -17.63
CA GLU A 101 -15.04 -3.14 -17.61
C GLU A 101 -14.93 -4.55 -17.00
N LYS A 102 -13.72 -5.08 -16.88
CA LYS A 102 -13.49 -6.46 -16.43
C LYS A 102 -12.67 -6.58 -15.14
N GLY A 103 -12.35 -5.48 -14.49
CA GLY A 103 -11.54 -5.49 -13.27
C GLY A 103 -10.07 -5.92 -13.46
N PHE A 104 -9.54 -5.87 -14.70
CA PHE A 104 -8.17 -6.29 -14.99
C PHE A 104 -7.13 -5.50 -14.20
N ASN A 105 -7.32 -4.19 -14.08
CA ASN A 105 -6.36 -3.36 -13.36
C ASN A 105 -6.33 -3.71 -11.87
N MET A 106 -7.49 -3.94 -11.27
CA MET A 106 -7.56 -4.40 -9.88
C MET A 106 -6.95 -5.79 -9.72
N ALA A 107 -7.21 -6.72 -10.65
CA ALA A 107 -6.59 -8.05 -10.64
C ALA A 107 -5.05 -7.94 -10.75
N ASN A 108 -4.53 -7.13 -11.68
CA ASN A 108 -3.10 -6.90 -11.86
C ASN A 108 -2.44 -6.37 -10.59
N VAL A 109 -2.97 -5.28 -10.01
CA VAL A 109 -2.39 -4.70 -8.78
C VAL A 109 -2.51 -5.64 -7.59
N SER A 110 -3.57 -6.47 -7.52
CA SER A 110 -3.74 -7.45 -6.45
C SER A 110 -2.73 -8.60 -6.57
N CYS A 111 -2.45 -9.10 -7.78
CA CYS A 111 -1.40 -10.10 -8.01
C CYS A 111 -0.02 -9.55 -7.61
N ALA A 112 0.29 -8.31 -8.01
CA ALA A 112 1.55 -7.67 -7.65
C ALA A 112 1.66 -7.45 -6.13
N ALA A 113 0.58 -6.96 -5.51
CA ALA A 113 0.54 -6.74 -4.06
C ALA A 113 0.75 -8.05 -3.30
N GLU A 114 0.10 -9.17 -3.68
CA GLU A 114 0.29 -10.44 -2.97
C GLU A 114 1.73 -10.95 -3.08
N ASN A 115 2.37 -10.85 -4.25
CA ASN A 115 3.80 -11.15 -4.36
C ASN A 115 4.64 -10.31 -3.38
N MET A 116 4.32 -9.02 -3.25
CA MET A 116 5.00 -8.12 -2.31
C MET A 116 4.77 -8.52 -0.86
N LEU A 117 3.53 -8.89 -0.50
CA LEU A 117 3.18 -9.31 0.87
C LEU A 117 3.91 -10.59 1.26
N LEU A 118 4.00 -11.55 0.34
CA LEU A 118 4.74 -12.81 0.56
C LEU A 118 6.26 -12.57 0.66
N ALA A 119 6.80 -11.72 -0.21
CA ALA A 119 8.21 -11.33 -0.13
C ALA A 119 8.53 -10.61 1.18
N ALA A 120 7.65 -9.70 1.63
CA ALA A 120 7.80 -9.02 2.92
C ALA A 120 7.84 -10.02 4.07
N ALA A 121 6.92 -11.00 4.12
CA ALA A 121 6.90 -12.06 5.12
C ALA A 121 8.20 -12.87 5.10
N GLY A 122 8.68 -13.24 3.90
CA GLY A 122 9.95 -13.95 3.72
C GLY A 122 11.18 -13.19 4.20
N LEU A 123 11.11 -11.86 4.22
CA LEU A 123 12.18 -10.95 4.67
C LEU A 123 12.03 -10.52 6.14
N GLY A 124 11.05 -11.07 6.87
CA GLY A 124 10.79 -10.73 8.27
C GLY A 124 10.14 -9.33 8.43
N LEU A 125 9.46 -8.83 7.41
CA LEU A 125 8.70 -7.60 7.48
C LEU A 125 7.21 -7.89 7.71
N GLY A 126 6.57 -7.04 8.50
CA GLY A 126 5.11 -6.94 8.53
C GLY A 126 4.61 -6.19 7.29
N SER A 127 3.43 -6.59 6.80
CA SER A 127 2.81 -5.93 5.66
C SER A 127 1.29 -5.92 5.76
N CYS A 128 0.64 -4.99 5.04
CA CYS A 128 -0.81 -4.93 4.92
C CYS A 128 -1.23 -4.40 3.56
N PHE A 129 -2.20 -5.08 2.93
CA PHE A 129 -2.89 -4.58 1.73
C PHE A 129 -3.90 -3.51 2.14
N LEU A 130 -3.84 -2.34 1.54
CA LEU A 130 -4.64 -1.17 1.90
C LEU A 130 -5.32 -0.54 0.69
N MET A 131 -6.62 -0.23 0.83
CA MET A 131 -7.37 0.56 -0.17
C MET A 131 -7.76 1.94 0.37
N GLY A 132 -8.13 2.03 1.64
CA GLY A 132 -8.54 3.30 2.27
C GLY A 132 -7.55 4.45 2.09
N PRO A 133 -6.25 4.25 2.30
CA PRO A 133 -5.24 5.30 2.11
C PRO A 133 -5.17 5.91 0.71
N MET A 134 -5.74 5.26 -0.30
CA MET A 134 -5.78 5.81 -1.66
C MET A 134 -6.60 7.11 -1.73
N ALA A 135 -7.51 7.34 -0.78
CA ALA A 135 -8.22 8.60 -0.62
C ALA A 135 -7.31 9.82 -0.41
N ALA A 136 -6.06 9.62 0.08
CA ALA A 136 -5.06 10.68 0.21
C ALA A 136 -4.74 11.35 -1.14
N PHE A 137 -4.80 10.59 -2.22
CA PHE A 137 -4.40 11.06 -3.56
C PHE A 137 -5.51 11.82 -4.30
N SER A 138 -6.60 12.14 -3.61
CA SER A 138 -7.52 13.22 -3.99
C SER A 138 -6.90 14.60 -3.74
N ASP A 139 -5.88 14.71 -2.90
CA ASP A 139 -5.05 15.90 -2.73
C ASP A 139 -4.09 16.04 -3.92
N PRO A 140 -4.15 17.17 -4.68
CA PRO A 140 -3.33 17.34 -5.88
C PRO A 140 -1.82 17.35 -5.60
N ALA A 141 -1.40 17.87 -4.46
CA ALA A 141 0.03 17.93 -4.10
C ALA A 141 0.60 16.53 -3.80
N LEU A 142 -0.16 15.69 -3.07
CA LEU A 142 0.22 14.31 -2.84
C LEU A 142 0.12 13.46 -4.11
N ARG A 143 -0.93 13.69 -4.93
CA ARG A 143 -1.06 13.02 -6.21
C ARG A 143 0.13 13.30 -7.14
N ALA A 144 0.60 14.53 -7.19
CA ALA A 144 1.77 14.89 -7.99
C ALA A 144 3.04 14.12 -7.58
N ARG A 145 3.17 13.76 -6.30
CA ARG A 145 4.31 12.97 -5.79
C ARG A 145 4.31 11.50 -6.20
N LEU A 146 3.20 11.01 -6.72
CA LEU A 146 3.16 9.66 -7.30
C LEU A 146 3.90 9.57 -8.64
N GLU A 147 4.13 10.70 -9.32
CA GLU A 147 4.79 10.77 -10.63
C GLU A 147 4.16 9.82 -11.65
N LEU A 148 2.82 9.75 -11.65
CA LEU A 148 2.06 8.82 -12.46
C LEU A 148 2.23 9.10 -13.96
N PRO A 149 2.38 8.05 -14.78
CA PRO A 149 2.17 8.19 -16.22
C PRO A 149 0.77 8.74 -16.51
N GLU A 150 0.62 9.40 -17.66
CA GLU A 150 -0.68 9.93 -18.10
C GLU A 150 -1.76 8.84 -18.08
N GLY A 151 -2.92 9.16 -17.52
CA GLY A 151 -4.06 8.25 -17.44
C GLY A 151 -3.97 7.17 -16.36
N TYR A 152 -2.94 7.18 -15.49
CA TYR A 152 -2.83 6.22 -14.39
C TYR A 152 -3.56 6.73 -13.13
N GLU A 153 -4.14 5.77 -12.40
CA GLU A 153 -4.82 6.00 -11.12
C GLU A 153 -4.21 5.11 -10.02
N PRO A 154 -4.04 5.64 -8.79
CA PRO A 154 -3.63 4.85 -7.63
C PRO A 154 -4.79 3.94 -7.21
N LEU A 155 -4.54 2.64 -7.09
CA LEU A 155 -5.58 1.66 -6.82
C LEU A 155 -5.45 1.01 -5.44
N VAL A 156 -4.23 0.60 -5.07
CA VAL A 156 -3.97 -0.06 -3.78
C VAL A 156 -2.64 0.36 -3.19
N GLY A 157 -2.52 0.22 -1.87
CA GLY A 157 -1.29 0.41 -1.14
C GLY A 157 -0.81 -0.87 -0.47
N VAL A 158 0.50 -1.03 -0.38
CA VAL A 158 1.15 -2.04 0.46
C VAL A 158 1.93 -1.30 1.54
N ALA A 159 1.43 -1.38 2.78
CA ALA A 159 2.14 -0.88 3.95
C ALA A 159 3.22 -1.89 4.37
N LEU A 160 4.38 -1.39 4.77
CA LEU A 160 5.54 -2.19 5.18
C LEU A 160 6.16 -1.61 6.45
N GLY A 161 6.69 -2.48 7.28
CA GLY A 161 7.43 -2.10 8.49
C GLY A 161 7.81 -3.31 9.33
N LEU A 162 8.45 -3.07 10.45
CA LEU A 162 8.71 -4.13 11.43
C LEU A 162 7.44 -4.35 12.25
N SER A 163 6.94 -5.59 12.29
CA SER A 163 5.75 -5.93 13.07
C SER A 163 6.02 -5.77 14.57
N LEU A 164 5.10 -5.12 15.28
CA LEU A 164 5.06 -5.12 16.75
C LEU A 164 4.32 -6.33 17.33
N ILE A 165 3.67 -7.10 16.48
CA ILE A 165 2.95 -8.32 16.86
C ILE A 165 3.87 -9.49 16.54
N HIS A 166 4.20 -10.29 17.56
CA HIS A 166 4.93 -11.54 17.34
C HIS A 166 4.05 -12.50 16.54
N ILE A 167 4.55 -12.93 15.39
CA ILE A 167 3.93 -13.92 14.51
C ILE A 167 4.58 -15.26 14.78
#